data_7543064f154912297f2c030de6a1edfa
#
_entry.id   7543064f154912297f2c030de6a1edfa
#
_cell.length_a   1.000
_cell.length_b   1.000
_cell.length_c   1.000
_cell.angle_alpha   90.00
_cell.angle_beta   90.00
_cell.angle_gamma   90.00
#
_symmetry.space_group_name_H-M   'P 1'
#
loop_
_entity.id
_entity.type
_entity.pdbx_description
1 polymer ?
#
loop_
_entity_poly.entity_id
_entity_poly.type
_entity_poly.pdbx_seq_one_letter_code
_entity_poly.pdbx_strand_id
1 'polypeptide(L)'
;KTMRVAVYCRLARADQNDTLLEVQKERLRVYAKERGYDIVAEIAEIGSGLSLNRPGIREMAGLAHRHMIDAVLVSDISRLCRDCGQTLRLEGKLKKQGVSIESMKGNPLPEYRRARIALGCIIK
;
A
#
# COMPACT_ATOMS: atom_id res chain seq x y z
N LYS A 1 22.32 -2.25 2.66
CA LYS A 1 21.61 -2.27 1.38
C LYS A 1 20.39 -1.37 1.46
N THR A 2 20.25 -0.47 0.48
CA THR A 2 19.15 0.48 0.46
C THR A 2 17.84 -0.19 0.02
N MET A 3 16.78 0.03 0.78
CA MET A 3 15.46 -0.49 0.43
C MET A 3 14.84 0.38 -0.68
N ARG A 4 14.40 -0.25 -1.75
CA ARG A 4 13.74 0.42 -2.87
C ARG A 4 12.23 0.39 -2.62
N VAL A 5 11.58 1.55 -2.66
CA VAL A 5 10.16 1.63 -2.34
C VAL A 5 9.37 2.30 -3.47
N ALA A 6 8.12 1.88 -3.61
CA ALA A 6 7.13 2.60 -4.36
C ALA A 6 6.20 3.27 -3.34
N VAL A 7 6.04 4.58 -3.44
CA VAL A 7 5.06 5.26 -2.58
C VAL A 7 3.71 5.25 -3.28
N TYR A 8 2.66 5.00 -2.53
CA TYR A 8 1.32 4.91 -3.06
C TYR A 8 0.39 5.84 -2.29
N CYS A 9 -0.30 6.70 -3.02
CA CYS A 9 -1.26 7.66 -2.48
C CYS A 9 -2.61 7.48 -3.15
N ARG A 10 -3.69 7.56 -2.37
CA ARG A 10 -5.04 7.48 -2.91
C ARG A 10 -5.95 8.45 -2.17
N LEU A 11 -6.79 9.14 -2.93
CA LEU A 11 -7.91 9.91 -2.39
C LEU A 11 -9.21 9.36 -2.97
N ALA A 12 -10.27 9.40 -2.17
CA ALA A 12 -11.61 9.10 -2.67
C ALA A 12 -12.07 10.25 -3.59
N ARG A 13 -13.00 9.96 -4.51
CA ARG A 13 -13.51 11.00 -5.42
C ARG A 13 -14.12 12.18 -4.68
N ALA A 14 -14.80 11.91 -3.55
CA ALA A 14 -15.42 12.96 -2.74
C ALA A 14 -14.40 13.91 -2.14
N ASP A 15 -13.16 13.44 -1.96
CA ASP A 15 -12.08 14.21 -1.36
C ASP A 15 -11.10 14.74 -2.41
N GLN A 16 -11.49 14.74 -3.68
CA GLN A 16 -10.62 15.13 -4.78
C GLN A 16 -10.08 16.53 -4.56
N ASN A 17 -8.76 16.62 -4.34
CA ASN A 17 -8.08 17.87 -4.06
C ASN A 17 -6.59 17.66 -4.30
N ASP A 18 -6.05 18.36 -5.29
CA ASP A 18 -4.64 18.22 -5.66
C ASP A 18 -3.71 18.56 -4.50
N THR A 19 -4.09 19.54 -3.66
CA THR A 19 -3.29 19.92 -2.51
C THR A 19 -3.20 18.80 -1.50
N LEU A 20 -4.31 18.10 -1.22
CA LEU A 20 -4.31 16.98 -0.28
C LEU A 20 -3.45 15.83 -0.79
N LEU A 21 -3.51 15.58 -2.08
CA LEU A 21 -2.70 14.52 -2.70
C LEU A 21 -1.22 14.86 -2.62
N GLU A 22 -0.86 16.12 -2.90
CA GLU A 22 0.53 16.58 -2.79
C GLU A 22 1.04 16.52 -1.36
N VAL A 23 0.22 16.87 -0.38
CA VAL A 23 0.59 16.76 1.03
C VAL A 23 0.86 15.31 1.40
N GLN A 24 0.02 14.39 0.93
CA GLN A 24 0.20 12.97 1.18
C GLN A 24 1.51 12.46 0.59
N LYS A 25 1.80 12.84 -0.67
CA LYS A 25 3.04 12.47 -1.33
C LYS A 25 4.26 13.02 -0.57
N GLU A 26 4.20 14.28 -0.18
CA GLU A 26 5.33 14.92 0.51
C GLU A 26 5.62 14.25 1.84
N ARG A 27 4.60 13.90 2.60
CA ARG A 27 4.77 13.19 3.87
C ARG A 27 5.47 11.84 3.66
N LEU A 28 5.10 11.15 2.60
CA LEU A 28 5.72 9.86 2.27
C LEU A 28 7.17 10.02 1.83
N ARG A 29 7.47 11.09 1.08
CA ARG A 29 8.85 11.39 0.66
C ARG A 29 9.73 11.65 1.88
N VAL A 30 9.25 12.46 2.82
CA VAL A 30 9.98 12.77 4.04
C VAL A 30 10.21 11.50 4.85
N TYR A 31 9.18 10.70 5.02
CA TYR A 31 9.27 9.44 5.75
C TYR A 31 10.31 8.51 5.12
N ALA A 32 10.27 8.36 3.81
CA ALA A 32 11.22 7.50 3.09
C ALA A 32 12.65 8.03 3.24
N LYS A 33 12.83 9.34 3.12
CA LYS A 33 14.13 9.97 3.24
C LYS A 33 14.72 9.76 4.63
N GLU A 34 13.91 9.91 5.66
CA GLU A 34 14.36 9.74 7.04
C GLU A 34 14.84 8.31 7.31
N ARG A 35 14.31 7.34 6.58
CA ARG A 35 14.68 5.94 6.72
C ARG A 35 15.76 5.50 5.74
N GLY A 36 16.21 6.41 4.89
CA GLY A 36 17.21 6.08 3.88
C GLY A 36 16.71 5.20 2.75
N TYR A 37 15.41 5.23 2.49
CA TYR A 37 14.82 4.46 1.39
C TYR A 37 15.04 5.17 0.06
N ASP A 38 15.13 4.38 -1.01
CA ASP A 38 15.21 4.88 -2.37
C ASP A 38 13.82 4.81 -3.00
N ILE A 39 13.26 5.96 -3.35
CA ILE A 39 11.93 6.02 -3.98
C ILE A 39 12.09 5.74 -5.47
N VAL A 40 11.63 4.57 -5.89
CA VAL A 40 11.69 4.13 -7.29
C VAL A 40 10.52 4.68 -8.07
N ALA A 41 9.34 4.77 -7.45
CA ALA A 41 8.13 5.22 -8.11
C ALA A 41 7.21 5.92 -7.13
N GLU A 42 6.47 6.90 -7.65
CA GLU A 42 5.41 7.59 -6.89
C GLU A 42 4.12 7.35 -7.65
N ILE A 43 3.20 6.65 -7.02
CA ILE A 43 1.92 6.32 -7.61
C ILE A 43 0.85 7.07 -6.83
N ALA A 44 0.05 7.86 -7.55
CA ALA A 44 -1.02 8.63 -6.93
C ALA A 44 -2.26 8.51 -7.78
N GLU A 45 -3.40 8.25 -7.15
CA GLU A 45 -4.64 8.10 -7.90
C GLU A 45 -5.84 8.50 -7.06
N ILE A 46 -6.93 8.75 -7.76
CA ILE A 46 -8.23 9.05 -7.16
C ILE A 46 -9.15 7.89 -7.50
N GLY A 47 -9.74 7.27 -6.49
CA GLY A 47 -10.61 6.13 -6.71
C GLY A 47 -11.16 5.55 -5.44
N SER A 48 -12.05 4.58 -5.59
CA SER A 48 -12.71 3.92 -4.47
C SER A 48 -11.73 3.06 -3.66
N GLY A 49 -11.85 3.11 -2.34
CA GLY A 49 -11.13 2.22 -1.44
C GLY A 49 -11.78 0.87 -1.28
N LEU A 50 -12.90 0.61 -1.96
CA LEU A 50 -13.65 -0.64 -1.82
C LEU A 50 -13.09 -1.77 -2.66
N SER A 51 -12.24 -1.47 -3.64
CA SER A 51 -11.69 -2.47 -4.54
C SER A 51 -10.23 -2.19 -4.84
N LEU A 52 -9.46 -3.24 -5.07
CA LEU A 52 -8.07 -3.15 -5.54
C LEU A 52 -7.98 -3.04 -7.07
N ASN A 53 -9.11 -3.03 -7.76
CA ASN A 53 -9.13 -2.93 -9.22
C ASN A 53 -8.92 -1.48 -9.66
N ARG A 54 -7.69 -1.00 -9.54
CA ARG A 54 -7.30 0.37 -9.89
C ARG A 54 -5.97 0.35 -10.65
N PRO A 55 -5.77 1.31 -11.59
CA PRO A 55 -4.52 1.36 -12.37
C PRO A 55 -3.26 1.44 -11.51
N GLY A 56 -3.30 2.23 -10.43
CA GLY A 56 -2.14 2.38 -9.55
C GLY A 56 -1.77 1.09 -8.82
N ILE A 57 -2.77 0.31 -8.43
CA ILE A 57 -2.52 -1.00 -7.82
C ILE A 57 -1.88 -1.94 -8.84
N ARG A 58 -2.35 -1.91 -10.09
CA ARG A 58 -1.76 -2.73 -11.17
C ARG A 58 -0.32 -2.33 -11.47
N GLU A 59 -0.04 -1.03 -11.47
CA GLU A 59 1.32 -0.52 -11.67
C GLU A 59 2.25 -1.00 -10.55
N MET A 60 1.79 -0.89 -9.31
CA MET A 60 2.53 -1.36 -8.14
C MET A 60 2.82 -2.86 -8.22
N ALA A 61 1.81 -3.65 -8.58
CA ALA A 61 1.96 -5.09 -8.72
C ALA A 61 2.95 -5.43 -9.83
N GLY A 62 2.96 -4.65 -10.92
CA GLY A 62 3.92 -4.82 -12.01
C GLY A 62 5.35 -4.55 -11.56
N LEU A 63 5.56 -3.50 -10.77
CA LEU A 63 6.88 -3.19 -10.22
C LEU A 63 7.38 -4.33 -9.32
N ALA A 64 6.49 -4.87 -8.50
CA ALA A 64 6.82 -6.01 -7.63
C ALA A 64 7.17 -7.24 -8.46
N HIS A 65 6.39 -7.52 -9.48
CA HIS A 65 6.61 -8.68 -10.35
C HIS A 65 7.96 -8.60 -11.08
N ARG A 66 8.37 -7.40 -11.45
CA ARG A 66 9.66 -7.17 -12.12
C ARG A 66 10.81 -7.00 -11.12
N HIS A 67 10.56 -7.18 -9.84
CA HIS A 67 11.56 -7.07 -8.77
C HIS A 67 12.24 -5.69 -8.75
N MET A 68 11.48 -4.65 -9.02
CA MET A 68 11.99 -3.28 -9.04
C MET A 68 11.87 -2.57 -7.69
N ILE A 69 11.10 -3.14 -6.78
CA ILE A 69 10.86 -2.56 -5.45
C ILE A 69 10.98 -3.64 -4.38
N ASP A 70 11.28 -3.20 -3.17
CA ASP A 70 11.37 -4.07 -1.98
C ASP A 70 10.19 -3.87 -1.05
N ALA A 71 9.53 -2.70 -1.13
CA ALA A 71 8.39 -2.38 -0.29
C ALA A 71 7.46 -1.38 -0.98
N VAL A 72 6.21 -1.41 -0.58
CA VAL A 72 5.21 -0.39 -0.93
C VAL A 72 4.98 0.44 0.33
N LEU A 73 5.11 1.75 0.21
CA LEU A 73 4.97 2.67 1.33
C LEU A 73 3.67 3.45 1.19
N VAL A 74 2.84 3.41 2.22
CA VAL A 74 1.56 4.12 2.27
C VAL A 74 1.45 4.92 3.55
N SER A 75 0.63 5.96 3.54
CA SER A 75 0.37 6.73 4.76
C SER A 75 -0.48 5.92 5.75
N ASP A 76 -1.39 5.11 5.21
CA ASP A 76 -2.32 4.28 5.98
C ASP A 76 -2.70 3.09 5.09
N ILE A 77 -2.83 1.92 5.69
CA ILE A 77 -3.21 0.70 4.95
C ILE A 77 -4.54 0.88 4.20
N SER A 78 -5.45 1.68 4.73
CA SER A 78 -6.74 1.94 4.08
C SER A 78 -6.59 2.61 2.71
N ARG A 79 -5.44 3.22 2.42
CA ARG A 79 -5.17 3.80 1.09
C ARG A 79 -5.07 2.71 0.03
N LEU A 80 -4.62 1.52 0.40
CA LEU A 80 -4.60 0.39 -0.53
C LEU A 80 -6.03 -0.12 -0.76
N CYS A 81 -6.71 -0.48 0.32
CA CYS A 81 -8.08 -0.97 0.25
C CYS A 81 -8.66 -0.94 1.66
N ARG A 82 -9.96 -0.65 1.76
CA ARG A 82 -10.65 -0.67 3.05
C ARG A 82 -11.07 -2.08 3.46
N ASP A 83 -11.11 -3.00 2.50
CA ASP A 83 -11.46 -4.39 2.76
C ASP A 83 -10.21 -5.15 3.22
N CYS A 84 -10.17 -5.54 4.48
CA CYS A 84 -9.00 -6.20 5.03
C CYS A 84 -8.71 -7.55 4.36
N GLY A 85 -9.72 -8.26 3.90
CA GLY A 85 -9.53 -9.52 3.18
C GLY A 85 -8.79 -9.32 1.87
N GLN A 86 -9.17 -8.29 1.09
CA GLN A 86 -8.49 -7.97 -0.15
C GLN A 86 -7.06 -7.49 0.12
N THR A 87 -6.89 -6.69 1.17
CA THR A 87 -5.56 -6.18 1.55
C THR A 87 -4.62 -7.32 1.94
N LEU A 88 -5.13 -8.29 2.69
CA LEU A 88 -4.33 -9.47 3.07
C LEU A 88 -3.94 -10.31 1.85
N ARG A 89 -4.83 -10.44 0.87
CA ARG A 89 -4.50 -11.14 -0.38
C ARG A 89 -3.43 -10.40 -1.16
N LEU A 90 -3.52 -9.08 -1.22
CA LEU A 90 -2.50 -8.27 -1.87
C LEU A 90 -1.16 -8.42 -1.14
N GLU A 91 -1.16 -8.34 0.18
CA GLU A 91 0.05 -8.54 0.98
C GLU A 91 0.70 -9.88 0.66
N GLY A 92 -0.11 -10.94 0.60
CA GLY A 92 0.40 -12.28 0.29
C GLY A 92 1.02 -12.36 -1.09
N LYS A 93 0.40 -11.74 -2.10
CA LYS A 93 0.94 -11.70 -3.46
C LYS A 93 2.27 -10.95 -3.52
N LEU A 94 2.33 -9.79 -2.87
CA LEU A 94 3.54 -8.98 -2.83
C LEU A 94 4.65 -9.72 -2.09
N LYS A 95 4.32 -10.38 -1.00
CA LYS A 95 5.29 -11.13 -0.21
C LYS A 95 5.95 -12.25 -1.02
N LYS A 96 5.20 -12.91 -1.90
CA LYS A 96 5.74 -13.92 -2.80
C LYS A 96 6.77 -13.34 -3.76
N GLN A 97 6.68 -12.04 -4.04
CA GLN A 97 7.63 -11.33 -4.89
C GLN A 97 8.76 -10.69 -4.09
N GLY A 98 8.80 -10.92 -2.78
CA GLY A 98 9.80 -10.32 -1.90
C GLY A 98 9.50 -8.87 -1.54
N VAL A 99 8.24 -8.45 -1.65
CA VAL A 99 7.82 -7.06 -1.41
C VAL A 99 6.93 -7.00 -0.17
N SER A 100 7.25 -6.08 0.73
CA SER A 100 6.46 -5.86 1.95
C SER A 100 5.60 -4.60 1.79
N ILE A 101 4.62 -4.44 2.67
CA ILE A 101 3.82 -3.23 2.76
C ILE A 101 4.20 -2.52 4.07
N GLU A 102 4.57 -1.25 3.95
CA GLU A 102 4.91 -0.43 5.12
C GLU A 102 3.98 0.77 5.18
N SER A 103 3.43 1.03 6.36
CA SER A 103 2.52 2.15 6.60
C SER A 103 3.13 3.10 7.61
N MET A 104 3.00 4.41 7.35
CA MET A 104 3.46 5.44 8.29
C MET A 104 2.72 5.36 9.63
N LYS A 105 1.46 4.95 9.61
CA LYS A 105 0.62 4.86 10.81
C LYS A 105 0.66 3.51 11.50
N GLY A 106 1.63 2.66 11.12
CA GLY A 106 1.71 1.32 11.65
C GLY A 106 0.98 0.32 10.77
N ASN A 107 1.21 -0.95 11.01
CA ASN A 107 0.69 -2.01 10.15
C ASN A 107 -0.28 -2.91 10.92
N PRO A 108 -1.60 -2.77 10.69
CA PRO A 108 -2.59 -3.62 11.35
C PRO A 108 -2.76 -4.99 10.71
N LEU A 109 -2.03 -5.30 9.64
CA LEU A 109 -2.20 -6.57 8.91
C LEU A 109 -1.98 -7.82 9.77
N PRO A 110 -1.00 -7.86 10.70
CA PRO A 110 -0.88 -9.01 11.58
C PRO A 110 -2.13 -9.26 12.42
N GLU A 111 -2.78 -8.18 12.88
CA GLU A 111 -4.02 -8.29 13.64
C GLU A 111 -5.17 -8.79 12.76
N TYR A 112 -5.24 -8.28 11.53
CA TYR A 112 -6.24 -8.73 10.56
C TYR A 112 -6.08 -10.23 10.28
N ARG A 113 -4.84 -10.71 10.14
CA ARG A 113 -4.59 -12.13 9.90
C ARG A 113 -5.06 -12.98 11.08
N ARG A 114 -4.77 -12.55 12.30
CA ARG A 114 -5.21 -13.26 13.50
C ARG A 114 -6.74 -13.33 13.59
N ALA A 115 -7.39 -12.20 13.34
CA ALA A 115 -8.85 -12.15 13.34
C ALA A 115 -9.45 -13.05 12.26
N ARG A 116 -8.85 -13.04 11.07
CA ARG A 116 -9.32 -13.87 9.96
C ARG A 116 -9.16 -15.36 10.26
N ILE A 117 -8.05 -15.74 10.88
CA ILE A 117 -7.84 -17.14 11.29
C ILE A 117 -8.86 -17.53 12.34
N ALA A 118 -9.11 -16.69 13.33
CA ALA A 118 -10.09 -16.95 14.39
C ALA A 118 -11.50 -17.13 13.81
N LEU A 119 -11.84 -16.40 12.74
CA LEU A 119 -13.13 -16.47 12.09
C LEU A 119 -13.14 -17.36 10.84
N GLY A 120 -12.00 -17.89 10.47
CA GLY A 120 -11.82 -18.58 9.18
C GLY A 120 -12.68 -19.81 9.00
N CYS A 121 -12.94 -20.55 10.05
CA CYS A 121 -13.80 -21.73 9.98
C CYS A 121 -15.27 -21.35 9.81
N ILE A 122 -15.61 -20.09 10.05
CA ILE A 122 -16.96 -19.57 9.89
C ILE A 122 -17.14 -18.90 8.52
N ILE A 123 -16.09 -18.23 8.05
CA ILE A 123 -16.15 -17.33 6.89
C ILE A 123 -15.68 -18.00 5.60
N LYS A 124 -15.10 -19.12 5.67
CA LYS A 124 -14.59 -19.81 4.48
C LYS A 124 -15.53 -19.76 3.24
#